data_d22213e392436e4fcebb5a72d38c4d1e
#
_entry.id   d22213e392436e4fcebb5a72d38c4d1e
#
_cell.length_a   1.000
_cell.length_b   1.000
_cell.length_c   1.000
_cell.angle_alpha   90.00
_cell.angle_beta   90.00
_cell.angle_gamma   90.00
#
_symmetry.space_group_name_H-M   'P 1'
#
loop_
_entity.id
_entity.type
_entity.pdbx_description
1 polymer ?
#
loop_
_entity_poly.entity_id
_entity_poly.type
_entity_poly.pdbx_seq_one_letter_code
_entity_poly.pdbx_strand_id
1 'polypeptide(L)'
;MKNVMKFAAIAAASVLATATPAQAQLEMFKDYTVSDSVWVMDTIKIDANMEDYYLEGLRSTWIASNEVAKKLGQIEDYAIYRSELGASGSFNMVLLTKFANTADLEPNKQKYDAFMKEWGETKVKESRQISKDLYPTIRSITGSYMLRKVEVK
;
A
#
# COMPACT_ATOMS: atom_id res chain seq x y z
N MET A 1 -45.07 70.86 39.22
CA MET A 1 -45.71 69.62 38.81
C MET A 1 -44.97 69.14 37.58
N LYS A 2 -44.05 68.17 37.71
CA LYS A 2 -43.14 67.74 36.66
C LYS A 2 -43.40 66.31 36.35
N ASN A 3 -43.93 66.00 35.17
CA ASN A 3 -44.11 64.66 34.69
C ASN A 3 -42.75 64.12 34.14
N VAL A 4 -42.25 63.05 34.75
CA VAL A 4 -41.09 62.34 34.24
C VAL A 4 -41.60 61.10 33.48
N MET A 5 -41.46 61.17 32.15
CA MET A 5 -41.72 60.01 31.28
C MET A 5 -40.48 59.08 31.30
N LYS A 6 -40.68 57.85 31.75
CA LYS A 6 -39.66 56.80 31.69
C LYS A 6 -39.74 56.08 30.35
N PHE A 7 -38.73 56.24 29.51
CA PHE A 7 -38.56 55.40 28.31
C PHE A 7 -37.89 54.07 28.68
N ALA A 8 -38.61 53.00 28.51
CA ALA A 8 -38.05 51.66 28.61
C ALA A 8 -37.47 51.28 27.24
N ALA A 9 -36.16 51.17 27.17
CA ALA A 9 -35.48 50.65 25.97
C ALA A 9 -35.47 49.12 26.02
N ILE A 10 -36.15 48.48 25.10
CA ILE A 10 -36.13 47.03 24.90
C ILE A 10 -34.95 46.72 23.99
N ALA A 11 -33.87 46.16 24.54
CA ALA A 11 -32.75 45.63 23.79
C ALA A 11 -33.09 44.24 23.25
N ALA A 12 -33.40 44.16 21.97
CA ALA A 12 -33.55 42.87 21.26
C ALA A 12 -32.18 42.26 21.01
N ALA A 13 -31.80 41.25 21.79
CA ALA A 13 -30.56 40.48 21.54
C ALA A 13 -30.82 39.50 20.38
N SER A 14 -30.30 39.82 19.20
CA SER A 14 -30.32 38.92 18.06
C SER A 14 -29.24 37.85 18.26
N VAL A 15 -29.65 36.62 18.62
CA VAL A 15 -28.78 35.43 18.64
C VAL A 15 -28.55 35.00 17.19
N LEU A 16 -27.44 35.42 16.61
CA LEU A 16 -26.93 34.81 15.35
C LEU A 16 -26.49 33.39 15.65
N ALA A 17 -27.36 32.42 15.38
CA ALA A 17 -26.97 31.02 15.32
C ALA A 17 -26.02 30.83 14.13
N THR A 18 -24.73 30.77 14.39
CA THR A 18 -23.75 30.34 13.38
C THR A 18 -23.96 28.85 13.14
N ALA A 19 -24.73 28.52 12.11
CA ALA A 19 -24.80 27.16 11.61
C ALA A 19 -23.41 26.82 11.04
N THR A 20 -22.59 26.10 11.82
CA THR A 20 -21.40 25.46 11.28
C THR A 20 -21.87 24.49 10.20
N PRO A 21 -21.33 24.56 8.96
CA PRO A 21 -21.67 23.57 7.96
C PRO A 21 -21.27 22.20 8.53
N ALA A 22 -22.27 21.34 8.74
CA ALA A 22 -22.02 19.94 9.04
C ALA A 22 -21.33 19.38 7.80
N GLN A 23 -20.00 19.25 7.85
CA GLN A 23 -19.26 18.50 6.84
C GLN A 23 -19.79 17.07 6.94
N ALA A 24 -20.51 16.65 5.90
CA ALA A 24 -20.98 15.28 5.80
C ALA A 24 -19.74 14.37 5.75
N GLN A 25 -19.41 13.76 6.89
CA GLN A 25 -18.34 12.78 6.96
C GLN A 25 -18.79 11.54 6.21
N LEU A 26 -17.98 11.08 5.24
CA LEU A 26 -18.27 9.86 4.49
C LEU A 26 -18.27 8.66 5.42
N GLU A 27 -19.28 7.80 5.24
CA GLU A 27 -19.48 6.59 6.04
C GLU A 27 -19.07 5.36 5.24
N MET A 28 -18.24 4.50 5.85
CA MET A 28 -17.84 3.21 5.29
C MET A 28 -19.09 2.33 5.05
N PHE A 29 -19.11 1.60 3.95
CA PHE A 29 -20.21 0.76 3.42
C PHE A 29 -21.41 1.54 2.85
N LYS A 30 -21.59 2.79 3.21
CA LYS A 30 -22.62 3.68 2.68
C LYS A 30 -22.10 4.51 1.51
N ASP A 31 -21.08 5.32 1.74
CA ASP A 31 -20.53 6.27 0.79
C ASP A 31 -19.26 5.74 0.10
N TYR A 32 -18.59 4.78 0.69
CA TYR A 32 -17.45 4.09 0.10
C TYR A 32 -17.30 2.66 0.62
N THR A 33 -16.56 1.84 -0.13
CA THR A 33 -16.16 0.49 0.27
C THR A 33 -14.65 0.33 0.17
N VAL A 34 -14.13 -0.62 0.94
CA VAL A 34 -12.72 -1.01 0.91
C VAL A 34 -12.65 -2.46 0.47
N SER A 35 -11.78 -2.79 -0.49
CA SER A 35 -11.66 -4.15 -1.01
C SER A 35 -11.19 -5.14 0.05
N ASP A 36 -11.64 -6.39 -0.04
CA ASP A 36 -11.08 -7.48 0.77
C ASP A 36 -9.64 -7.80 0.34
N SER A 37 -9.39 -7.75 -0.98
CA SER A 37 -8.05 -7.96 -1.53
C SER A 37 -7.07 -6.87 -1.08
N VAL A 38 -5.83 -7.28 -0.85
CA VAL A 38 -4.75 -6.40 -0.41
C VAL A 38 -3.57 -6.47 -1.37
N TRP A 39 -2.89 -5.35 -1.56
CA TRP A 39 -1.62 -5.25 -2.22
C TRP A 39 -0.52 -5.01 -1.19
N VAL A 40 0.49 -5.86 -1.18
CA VAL A 40 1.76 -5.56 -0.52
C VAL A 40 2.64 -4.86 -1.54
N MET A 41 3.13 -3.67 -1.17
CA MET A 41 3.93 -2.80 -2.04
C MET A 41 5.27 -2.52 -1.38
N ASP A 42 6.35 -2.91 -2.05
CA ASP A 42 7.71 -2.54 -1.67
C ASP A 42 8.24 -1.47 -2.62
N THR A 43 8.75 -0.38 -2.05
CA THR A 43 9.44 0.67 -2.80
C THR A 43 10.95 0.45 -2.74
N ILE A 44 11.58 0.49 -3.91
CA ILE A 44 12.98 0.14 -4.09
C ILE A 44 13.74 1.32 -4.67
N LYS A 45 14.88 1.65 -4.08
CA LYS A 45 15.87 2.56 -4.66
C LYS A 45 17.00 1.73 -5.23
N ILE A 46 17.12 1.72 -6.55
CA ILE A 46 18.20 1.07 -7.29
C ILE A 46 19.24 2.13 -7.61
N ASP A 47 20.51 1.77 -7.45
CA ASP A 47 21.63 2.63 -7.75
C ASP A 47 21.75 2.92 -9.26
N ALA A 48 22.39 4.02 -9.60
CA ALA A 48 22.54 4.43 -11.00
C ALA A 48 23.21 3.32 -11.84
N ASN A 49 22.63 3.03 -13.01
CA ASN A 49 23.08 2.01 -13.95
C ASN A 49 23.00 0.54 -13.44
N MET A 50 22.29 0.28 -12.34
CA MET A 50 22.13 -1.08 -11.78
C MET A 50 20.75 -1.69 -12.06
N GLU A 51 19.87 -1.00 -12.78
CA GLU A 51 18.49 -1.44 -13.02
C GLU A 51 18.44 -2.79 -13.76
N ASP A 52 19.21 -2.95 -14.83
CA ASP A 52 19.22 -4.19 -15.63
C ASP A 52 19.71 -5.39 -14.80
N TYR A 53 20.74 -5.19 -13.97
CA TYR A 53 21.23 -6.23 -13.06
C TYR A 53 20.19 -6.60 -12.01
N TYR A 54 19.46 -5.61 -11.51
CA TYR A 54 18.39 -5.86 -10.55
C TYR A 54 17.23 -6.63 -11.19
N LEU A 55 16.78 -6.24 -12.38
CA LEU A 55 15.72 -6.92 -13.13
C LEU A 55 16.10 -8.36 -13.49
N GLU A 56 17.35 -8.60 -13.88
CA GLU A 56 17.84 -9.98 -14.13
C GLU A 56 17.84 -10.81 -12.85
N GLY A 57 18.27 -10.22 -11.73
CA GLY A 57 18.16 -10.86 -10.41
C GLY A 57 16.69 -11.17 -10.04
N LEU A 58 15.76 -10.24 -10.25
CA LEU A 58 14.35 -10.45 -9.99
C LEU A 58 13.75 -11.59 -10.82
N ARG A 59 14.18 -11.76 -12.07
CA ARG A 59 13.70 -12.84 -12.95
C ARG A 59 13.87 -14.21 -12.29
N SER A 60 15.04 -14.48 -11.73
CA SER A 60 15.38 -15.77 -11.12
C SER A 60 14.96 -15.90 -9.64
N THR A 61 14.60 -14.80 -8.99
CA THR A 61 14.23 -14.78 -7.57
C THR A 61 12.75 -14.42 -7.39
N TRP A 62 12.42 -13.14 -7.30
CA TRP A 62 11.10 -12.64 -6.93
C TRP A 62 10.02 -12.97 -7.97
N ILE A 63 10.29 -12.81 -9.27
CA ILE A 63 9.35 -13.14 -10.33
C ILE A 63 9.08 -14.65 -10.32
N ALA A 64 10.15 -15.46 -10.35
CA ALA A 64 10.01 -16.91 -10.37
C ALA A 64 9.29 -17.44 -9.12
N SER A 65 9.52 -16.86 -7.93
CA SER A 65 8.81 -17.25 -6.71
C SER A 65 7.34 -16.83 -6.73
N ASN A 66 7.01 -15.66 -7.25
CA ASN A 66 5.63 -15.22 -7.41
C ASN A 66 4.85 -16.05 -8.43
N GLU A 67 5.49 -16.52 -9.51
CA GLU A 67 4.87 -17.47 -10.45
C GLU A 67 4.49 -18.79 -9.75
N VAL A 68 5.36 -19.33 -8.90
CA VAL A 68 5.03 -20.51 -8.09
C VAL A 68 3.89 -20.23 -7.12
N ALA A 69 3.94 -19.11 -6.41
CA ALA A 69 2.89 -18.73 -5.46
C ALA A 69 1.54 -18.53 -6.15
N LYS A 70 1.52 -17.91 -7.34
CA LYS A 70 0.33 -17.70 -8.17
C LYS A 70 -0.23 -19.04 -8.69
N LYS A 71 0.61 -19.94 -9.18
CA LYS A 71 0.23 -21.29 -9.58
C LYS A 71 -0.42 -22.09 -8.45
N LEU A 72 0.05 -21.90 -7.22
CA LEU A 72 -0.49 -22.53 -6.02
C LEU A 72 -1.71 -21.80 -5.44
N GLY A 73 -2.17 -20.72 -6.04
CA GLY A 73 -3.28 -19.90 -5.54
C GLY A 73 -3.00 -19.19 -4.21
N GLN A 74 -1.72 -18.99 -3.88
CA GLN A 74 -1.31 -18.29 -2.64
C GLN A 74 -1.29 -16.78 -2.79
N ILE A 75 -1.20 -16.30 -4.03
CA ILE A 75 -1.37 -14.90 -4.42
C ILE A 75 -2.29 -14.81 -5.64
N GLU A 76 -2.94 -13.66 -5.84
CA GLU A 76 -3.75 -13.40 -7.02
C GLU A 76 -2.94 -12.88 -8.19
N ASP A 77 -2.01 -11.96 -7.92
CA ASP A 77 -1.22 -11.30 -8.95
C ASP A 77 0.04 -10.65 -8.38
N TYR A 78 0.95 -10.23 -9.27
CA TYR A 78 2.10 -9.43 -8.93
C TYR A 78 2.45 -8.48 -10.08
N ALA A 79 3.13 -7.38 -9.79
CA ALA A 79 3.55 -6.40 -10.79
C ALA A 79 4.84 -5.69 -10.38
N ILE A 80 5.58 -5.24 -11.39
CA ILE A 80 6.75 -4.38 -11.23
C ILE A 80 6.47 -3.07 -11.94
N TYR A 81 6.68 -1.94 -11.27
CA TYR A 81 6.60 -0.62 -11.87
C TYR A 81 7.92 0.11 -11.72
N ARG A 82 8.33 0.78 -12.80
CA ARG A 82 9.45 1.70 -12.82
C ARG A 82 8.95 3.14 -12.82
N SER A 83 9.62 4.02 -12.07
CA SER A 83 9.35 5.45 -12.13
C SER A 83 10.00 6.04 -13.39
N GLU A 84 9.18 6.57 -14.29
CA GLU A 84 9.63 7.25 -15.51
C GLU A 84 9.98 8.73 -15.28
N LEU A 85 9.43 9.33 -14.23
CA LEU A 85 9.76 10.69 -13.84
C LEU A 85 11.03 10.66 -12.99
N GLY A 86 12.14 11.06 -13.57
CA GLY A 86 13.44 11.05 -12.92
C GLY A 86 13.46 11.83 -11.62
N ALA A 87 14.33 11.42 -10.71
CA ALA A 87 14.69 12.15 -9.49
C ALA A 87 13.62 12.30 -8.40
N SER A 88 12.64 11.43 -8.29
CA SER A 88 12.01 11.24 -7.00
C SER A 88 13.05 10.60 -6.05
N GLY A 89 13.50 11.34 -5.03
CA GLY A 89 14.66 10.95 -4.21
C GLY A 89 14.52 9.60 -3.48
N SER A 90 13.27 9.12 -3.23
CA SER A 90 13.02 8.01 -2.32
C SER A 90 13.01 6.63 -2.98
N PHE A 91 12.54 6.46 -4.21
CA PHE A 91 12.53 5.17 -4.92
C PHE A 91 12.48 5.37 -6.43
N ASN A 92 12.84 4.34 -7.21
CA ASN A 92 12.73 4.32 -8.66
C ASN A 92 12.07 3.04 -9.19
N MET A 93 11.78 2.07 -8.31
CA MET A 93 11.03 0.87 -8.67
C MET A 93 10.06 0.50 -7.56
N VAL A 94 8.95 -0.15 -7.91
CA VAL A 94 7.93 -0.68 -7.00
C VAL A 94 7.65 -2.12 -7.35
N LEU A 95 7.66 -2.99 -6.35
CA LEU A 95 7.22 -4.37 -6.44
C LEU A 95 5.87 -4.51 -5.74
N LEU A 96 4.90 -5.13 -6.40
CA LEU A 96 3.55 -5.31 -5.90
C LEU A 96 3.17 -6.78 -5.92
N THR A 97 2.63 -7.29 -4.80
CA THR A 97 2.02 -8.61 -4.72
C THR A 97 0.58 -8.49 -4.21
N LYS A 98 -0.37 -9.11 -4.91
CA LYS A 98 -1.79 -9.08 -4.59
C LYS A 98 -2.23 -10.36 -3.90
N PHE A 99 -2.90 -10.23 -2.77
CA PHE A 99 -3.52 -11.30 -2.01
C PHE A 99 -5.04 -11.15 -2.01
N ALA A 100 -5.78 -12.25 -1.96
CA ALA A 100 -7.24 -12.23 -1.94
C ALA A 100 -7.79 -11.53 -0.69
N ASN A 101 -7.08 -11.67 0.43
CA ASN A 101 -7.43 -11.03 1.71
C ASN A 101 -6.24 -11.01 2.66
N THR A 102 -6.38 -10.36 3.81
CA THR A 102 -5.29 -10.26 4.82
C THR A 102 -4.96 -11.60 5.49
N ALA A 103 -5.89 -12.55 5.56
CA ALA A 103 -5.62 -13.86 6.14
C ALA A 103 -4.58 -14.67 5.33
N ASP A 104 -4.40 -14.33 4.04
CA ASP A 104 -3.36 -14.96 3.20
C ASP A 104 -1.94 -14.52 3.58
N LEU A 105 -1.80 -13.47 4.38
CA LEU A 105 -0.51 -13.01 4.92
C LEU A 105 -0.12 -13.71 6.21
N GLU A 106 -1.05 -14.44 6.83
CA GLU A 106 -0.79 -15.16 8.07
C GLU A 106 0.11 -16.39 7.82
N PRO A 107 1.01 -16.72 8.76
CA PRO A 107 1.85 -17.89 8.66
C PRO A 107 1.03 -19.17 8.50
N ASN A 108 1.27 -19.91 7.44
CA ASN A 108 0.57 -21.17 7.14
C ASN A 108 1.57 -22.25 6.71
N LYS A 109 1.77 -23.24 7.58
CA LYS A 109 2.74 -24.31 7.33
C LYS A 109 2.40 -25.12 6.07
N GLN A 110 1.13 -25.41 5.81
CA GLN A 110 0.72 -26.19 4.64
C GLN A 110 1.03 -25.45 3.34
N LYS A 111 0.71 -24.15 3.28
CA LYS A 111 1.06 -23.27 2.13
C LYS A 111 2.58 -23.21 1.94
N TYR A 112 3.33 -23.06 3.02
CA TYR A 112 4.79 -23.04 2.99
C TYR A 112 5.37 -24.35 2.45
N ASP A 113 4.94 -25.51 2.96
CA ASP A 113 5.42 -26.82 2.51
C ASP A 113 5.10 -27.05 1.03
N ALA A 114 3.90 -26.68 0.59
CA ALA A 114 3.50 -26.77 -0.83
C ALA A 114 4.39 -25.87 -1.71
N PHE A 115 4.65 -24.65 -1.28
CA PHE A 115 5.54 -23.72 -1.98
C PHE A 115 6.97 -24.27 -2.07
N MET A 116 7.53 -24.72 -0.95
CA MET A 116 8.90 -25.25 -0.91
C MET A 116 9.08 -26.49 -1.78
N LYS A 117 8.05 -27.37 -1.84
CA LYS A 117 8.04 -28.53 -2.72
C LYS A 117 8.09 -28.13 -4.20
N GLU A 118 7.31 -27.16 -4.60
CA GLU A 118 7.23 -26.69 -5.99
C GLU A 118 8.45 -25.84 -6.37
N TRP A 119 8.91 -24.96 -5.46
CA TRP A 119 10.08 -24.09 -5.67
C TRP A 119 11.38 -24.89 -5.81
N GLY A 120 11.58 -25.89 -4.95
CA GLY A 120 12.70 -26.81 -4.96
C GLY A 120 13.98 -26.24 -4.31
N GLU A 121 14.80 -27.15 -3.78
CA GLU A 121 16.02 -26.78 -3.03
C GLU A 121 17.05 -26.00 -3.85
N THR A 122 17.21 -26.34 -5.12
CA THR A 122 18.17 -25.64 -6.01
C THR A 122 17.78 -24.17 -6.15
N LYS A 123 16.53 -23.87 -6.40
CA LYS A 123 16.01 -22.49 -6.51
C LYS A 123 16.12 -21.73 -5.19
N VAL A 124 15.91 -22.41 -4.06
CA VAL A 124 16.14 -21.80 -2.73
C VAL A 124 17.59 -21.35 -2.58
N LYS A 125 18.56 -22.18 -2.96
CA LYS A 125 19.99 -21.84 -2.85
C LYS A 125 20.38 -20.72 -3.78
N GLU A 126 19.99 -20.78 -5.06
CA GLU A 126 20.26 -19.75 -6.06
C GLU A 126 19.66 -18.39 -5.64
N SER A 127 18.40 -18.38 -5.25
CA SER A 127 17.69 -17.17 -4.83
C SER A 127 18.35 -16.53 -3.59
N ARG A 128 18.74 -17.35 -2.60
CA ARG A 128 19.45 -16.86 -1.41
C ARG A 128 20.82 -16.25 -1.76
N GLN A 129 21.55 -16.86 -2.69
CA GLN A 129 22.85 -16.37 -3.12
C GLN A 129 22.72 -14.98 -3.77
N ILE A 130 21.78 -14.82 -4.72
CA ILE A 130 21.53 -13.54 -5.38
C ILE A 130 21.08 -12.49 -4.37
N SER A 131 20.16 -12.85 -3.47
CA SER A 131 19.65 -11.93 -2.45
C SER A 131 20.72 -11.47 -1.46
N LYS A 132 21.71 -12.32 -1.19
CA LYS A 132 22.80 -12.01 -0.27
C LYS A 132 23.92 -11.21 -0.95
N ASP A 133 24.30 -11.59 -2.16
CA ASP A 133 25.53 -11.07 -2.78
C ASP A 133 25.26 -9.87 -3.71
N LEU A 134 24.15 -9.89 -4.45
CA LEU A 134 23.84 -8.85 -5.43
C LEU A 134 23.02 -7.71 -4.84
N TYR A 135 21.87 -8.02 -4.25
CA TYR A 135 20.90 -6.98 -3.88
C TYR A 135 21.43 -5.92 -2.89
N PRO A 136 22.19 -6.27 -1.84
CA PRO A 136 22.70 -5.26 -0.91
C PRO A 136 23.70 -4.28 -1.55
N THR A 137 24.29 -4.66 -2.69
CA THR A 137 25.30 -3.85 -3.37
C THR A 137 24.73 -2.93 -4.44
N ILE A 138 23.45 -3.12 -4.84
CA ILE A 138 22.85 -2.37 -5.97
C ILE A 138 21.54 -1.68 -5.64
N ARG A 139 20.95 -1.97 -4.47
CA ARG A 139 19.64 -1.40 -4.14
C ARG A 139 19.38 -1.33 -2.64
N SER A 140 18.42 -0.49 -2.24
CA SER A 140 17.82 -0.48 -0.90
C SER A 140 16.29 -0.56 -0.99
N ILE A 141 15.65 -1.22 0.01
CA ILE A 141 14.21 -1.15 0.20
C ILE A 141 13.95 0.13 1.00
N THR A 142 13.14 1.03 0.45
CA THR A 142 12.87 2.34 1.05
C THR A 142 11.54 2.40 1.79
N GLY A 143 10.68 1.41 1.59
CA GLY A 143 9.41 1.27 2.32
C GLY A 143 8.67 0.01 1.92
N SER A 144 7.81 -0.45 2.85
CA SER A 144 6.86 -1.54 2.60
C SER A 144 5.48 -1.10 3.10
N TYR A 145 4.46 -1.31 2.29
CA TYR A 145 3.11 -0.82 2.52
C TYR A 145 2.07 -1.90 2.22
N MET A 146 0.98 -1.89 2.98
CA MET A 146 -0.19 -2.68 2.66
C MET A 146 -1.31 -1.75 2.20
N LEU A 147 -1.82 -1.98 1.01
CA LEU A 147 -2.78 -1.12 0.34
C LEU A 147 -4.08 -1.87 0.08
N ARG A 148 -5.21 -1.19 0.22
CA ARG A 148 -6.52 -1.67 -0.21
C ARG A 148 -7.15 -0.65 -1.15
N LYS A 149 -7.84 -1.14 -2.18
CA LYS A 149 -8.61 -0.28 -3.06
C LYS A 149 -9.80 0.30 -2.29
N VAL A 150 -9.99 1.61 -2.41
CA VAL A 150 -11.17 2.31 -1.93
C VAL A 150 -12.03 2.66 -3.14
N GLU A 151 -13.32 2.34 -3.07
CA GLU A 151 -14.31 2.72 -4.08
C GLU A 151 -15.33 3.67 -3.45
N VAL A 152 -15.32 4.91 -3.89
CA VAL A 152 -16.29 5.93 -3.51
C VAL A 152 -17.49 5.81 -4.43
N LYS A 153 -18.70 5.79 -3.84
CA LYS A 153 -19.98 5.66 -4.57
C LYS A 153 -20.47 7.00 -5.08
#